data_d74b88ab8bbd90e7c580965e84e0ff1d
#
_entry.id   d74b88ab8bbd90e7c580965e84e0ff1d
#
_cell.length_a   1.000
_cell.length_b   1.000
_cell.length_c   1.000
_cell.angle_alpha   90.00
_cell.angle_beta   90.00
_cell.angle_gamma   90.00
#
_symmetry.space_group_name_H-M   'P 1'
#
loop_
_entity.id
_entity.type
_entity.pdbx_description
1 polymer ?
#
loop_
_entity_poly.entity_id
_entity_poly.type
_entity_poly.pdbx_seq_one_letter_code
_entity_poly.pdbx_strand_id
1 'polypeptide(L)'
;MARELERAGRDVVVPSLTAEFCGVPPTWPAVAEAVAATVPAGTAEVVVVAHSGAGLYVPAVVDRCPAPVAGCALVDAALPPRRGRTPAAPPELLDQLRAMAVDGRLPVWTDWWAPADVDPLFPDPVTRREVEAEQPRLPLAHYGQELPVRAGWDDRPCAYVAFGGTYAAEAADAARRGWRVVTLPGGHLHQLVDPAAVAAELLRPVRSTGWATS
;
A
#
# COMPACT_ATOMS: atom_id res chain seq x y z
N MET A 1 -9.63 1.42 -9.25
CA MET A 1 -8.47 0.58 -9.63
C MET A 1 -8.84 -0.92 -9.62
N ALA A 2 -9.26 -1.54 -8.49
CA ALA A 2 -9.62 -2.97 -8.47
C ALA A 2 -10.58 -3.39 -9.59
N ARG A 3 -11.69 -2.69 -9.76
CA ARG A 3 -12.66 -2.93 -10.85
C ARG A 3 -12.05 -2.87 -12.26
N GLU A 4 -11.03 -2.06 -12.49
CA GLU A 4 -10.34 -2.00 -13.79
C GLU A 4 -9.49 -3.24 -14.04
N LEU A 5 -8.84 -3.75 -12.99
CA LEU A 5 -8.10 -5.01 -13.06
C LEU A 5 -9.05 -6.20 -13.31
N GLU A 6 -10.21 -6.22 -12.63
CA GLU A 6 -11.26 -7.23 -12.86
C GLU A 6 -11.80 -7.19 -14.29
N ARG A 7 -12.06 -5.98 -14.85
CA ARG A 7 -12.44 -5.81 -16.26
C ARG A 7 -11.40 -6.32 -17.25
N ALA A 8 -10.13 -6.29 -16.84
CA ALA A 8 -9.02 -6.86 -17.58
C ALA A 8 -8.83 -8.38 -17.36
N GLY A 9 -9.79 -9.04 -16.72
CA GLY A 9 -9.77 -10.48 -16.49
C GLY A 9 -8.88 -10.95 -15.36
N ARG A 10 -8.58 -10.08 -14.38
CA ARG A 10 -7.81 -10.47 -13.20
C ARG A 10 -8.72 -10.73 -12.01
N ASP A 11 -8.46 -11.82 -11.28
CA ASP A 11 -9.06 -12.03 -9.97
C ASP A 11 -8.42 -11.07 -8.99
N VAL A 12 -9.23 -10.25 -8.31
CA VAL A 12 -8.74 -9.20 -7.40
C VAL A 12 -9.35 -9.41 -6.01
N VAL A 13 -8.50 -9.39 -5.00
CA VAL A 13 -8.91 -9.37 -3.60
C VAL A 13 -8.43 -8.07 -2.97
N VAL A 14 -9.35 -7.31 -2.40
CA VAL A 14 -9.05 -6.11 -1.61
C VAL A 14 -9.33 -6.43 -0.14
N PRO A 15 -8.28 -6.64 0.69
CA PRO A 15 -8.48 -6.95 2.10
C PRO A 15 -9.17 -5.79 2.83
N SER A 16 -10.18 -6.09 3.64
CA SER A 16 -10.74 -5.15 4.60
C SER A 16 -10.05 -5.36 5.94
N LEU A 17 -9.36 -4.34 6.42
CA LEU A 17 -8.60 -4.38 7.68
C LEU A 17 -9.30 -3.60 8.81
N THR A 18 -10.56 -3.21 8.62
CA THR A 18 -11.27 -2.38 9.60
C THR A 18 -11.43 -3.10 10.94
N ALA A 19 -11.65 -4.40 10.93
CA ALA A 19 -11.78 -5.20 12.15
C ALA A 19 -10.49 -5.24 12.97
N GLU A 20 -9.33 -5.34 12.32
CA GLU A 20 -8.00 -5.38 12.93
C GLU A 20 -7.64 -4.04 13.61
N PHE A 21 -8.26 -2.93 13.16
CA PHE A 21 -8.06 -1.61 13.72
C PHE A 21 -9.12 -1.18 14.74
N CYS A 22 -10.18 -2.00 14.95
CA CYS A 22 -11.21 -1.80 15.94
C CYS A 22 -10.90 -2.59 17.22
N GLY A 23 -10.57 -1.96 18.32
CA GLY A 23 -10.33 -2.64 19.61
C GLY A 23 -8.86 -2.59 20.05
N VAL A 24 -8.25 -3.75 20.27
CA VAL A 24 -6.81 -3.85 20.65
C VAL A 24 -5.95 -3.32 19.50
N PRO A 25 -4.89 -2.51 19.77
CA PRO A 25 -4.02 -2.05 18.72
C PRO A 25 -3.50 -3.22 17.90
N PRO A 26 -3.69 -3.23 16.58
CA PRO A 26 -3.22 -4.33 15.75
C PRO A 26 -1.69 -4.32 15.77
N THR A 27 -1.12 -5.50 15.98
CA THR A 27 0.31 -5.69 15.77
C THR A 27 0.55 -5.90 14.26
N TRP A 28 1.74 -5.54 13.78
CA TRP A 28 2.09 -5.78 12.38
C TRP A 28 1.89 -7.25 11.95
N PRO A 29 2.14 -8.30 12.78
CA PRO A 29 1.85 -9.68 12.41
C PRO A 29 0.38 -9.92 12.09
N ALA A 30 -0.54 -9.41 12.94
CA ALA A 30 -1.97 -9.59 12.75
C ALA A 30 -2.45 -8.95 11.43
N VAL A 31 -1.95 -7.77 11.09
CA VAL A 31 -2.26 -7.11 9.81
C VAL A 31 -1.76 -7.95 8.63
N ALA A 32 -0.51 -8.43 8.67
CA ALA A 32 0.05 -9.23 7.59
C ALA A 32 -0.65 -10.60 7.44
N GLU A 33 -1.04 -11.21 8.55
CA GLU A 33 -1.81 -12.47 8.60
C GLU A 33 -3.22 -12.28 8.02
N ALA A 34 -3.91 -11.21 8.41
CA ALA A 34 -5.23 -10.89 7.88
C ALA A 34 -5.20 -10.69 6.36
N VAL A 35 -4.20 -9.98 5.84
CA VAL A 35 -4.01 -9.83 4.38
C VAL A 35 -3.73 -11.19 3.72
N ALA A 36 -2.80 -11.97 4.25
CA ALA A 36 -2.46 -13.28 3.68
C ALA A 36 -3.64 -14.26 3.70
N ALA A 37 -4.48 -14.22 4.73
CA ALA A 37 -5.66 -15.06 4.87
C ALA A 37 -6.76 -14.78 3.84
N THR A 38 -6.72 -13.62 3.15
CA THR A 38 -7.69 -13.33 2.08
C THR A 38 -7.38 -14.04 0.77
N VAL A 39 -6.18 -14.61 0.62
CA VAL A 39 -5.80 -15.35 -0.59
C VAL A 39 -6.57 -16.69 -0.61
N PRO A 40 -7.37 -16.97 -1.66
CA PRO A 40 -8.16 -18.19 -1.72
C PRO A 40 -7.29 -19.44 -1.76
N ALA A 41 -7.79 -20.52 -1.14
CA ALA A 41 -7.12 -21.81 -1.21
C ALA A 41 -7.03 -22.31 -2.66
N GLY A 42 -5.86 -22.85 -3.02
CA GLY A 42 -5.62 -23.34 -4.38
C GLY A 42 -5.23 -22.26 -5.39
N THR A 43 -5.05 -21.01 -4.96
CA THR A 43 -4.51 -19.96 -5.83
C THR A 43 -3.12 -20.38 -6.33
N ALA A 44 -2.92 -20.35 -7.65
CA ALA A 44 -1.66 -20.77 -8.27
C ALA A 44 -0.52 -19.80 -7.97
N GLU A 45 -0.79 -18.51 -8.11
CA GLU A 45 0.16 -17.43 -7.79
C GLU A 45 -0.57 -16.10 -7.54
N VAL A 46 0.09 -15.17 -6.87
CA VAL A 46 -0.46 -13.83 -6.59
C VAL A 46 0.55 -12.73 -6.90
N VAL A 47 0.04 -11.55 -7.17
CA VAL A 47 0.79 -10.30 -7.18
C VAL A 47 0.33 -9.45 -6.02
N VAL A 48 1.26 -9.03 -5.17
CA VAL A 48 0.96 -8.14 -4.04
C VAL A 48 1.04 -6.70 -4.51
N VAL A 49 -0.08 -5.97 -4.39
CA VAL A 49 -0.14 -4.53 -4.71
C VAL A 49 -0.40 -3.74 -3.44
N ALA A 50 0.45 -2.77 -3.15
CA ALA A 50 0.34 -1.95 -1.95
C ALA A 50 0.38 -0.46 -2.28
N HIS A 51 -0.45 0.33 -1.59
CA HIS A 51 -0.50 1.79 -1.71
C HIS A 51 -0.09 2.45 -0.38
N SER A 52 0.63 3.57 -0.46
CA SER A 52 0.97 4.40 0.70
C SER A 52 1.74 3.62 1.79
N GLY A 53 1.41 3.79 3.06
CA GLY A 53 2.01 3.10 4.20
C GLY A 53 1.90 1.55 4.14
N ALA A 54 0.95 1.00 3.35
CA ALA A 54 0.83 -0.44 3.17
C ALA A 54 2.07 -1.07 2.51
N GLY A 55 2.89 -0.28 1.80
CA GLY A 55 4.16 -0.74 1.25
C GLY A 55 5.08 -1.36 2.29
N LEU A 56 5.09 -0.85 3.52
CA LEU A 56 5.91 -1.36 4.62
C LEU A 56 5.55 -2.80 5.03
N TYR A 57 4.32 -3.23 4.76
CA TYR A 57 3.83 -4.57 5.10
C TYR A 57 4.13 -5.63 4.04
N VAL A 58 4.49 -5.22 2.81
CA VAL A 58 4.73 -6.15 1.69
C VAL A 58 5.69 -7.28 2.04
N PRO A 59 6.86 -7.05 2.69
CA PRO A 59 7.75 -8.15 3.07
C PRO A 59 7.09 -9.16 4.01
N ALA A 60 6.31 -8.68 4.98
CA ALA A 60 5.64 -9.53 5.96
C ALA A 60 4.46 -10.31 5.35
N VAL A 61 3.76 -9.72 4.37
CA VAL A 61 2.70 -10.38 3.58
C VAL A 61 3.30 -11.45 2.69
N VAL A 62 4.40 -11.15 1.99
CA VAL A 62 5.13 -12.11 1.14
C VAL A 62 5.54 -13.35 1.93
N ASP A 63 6.04 -13.15 3.16
CA ASP A 63 6.46 -14.25 4.05
C ASP A 63 5.30 -15.17 4.50
N ARG A 64 4.07 -14.64 4.55
CA ARG A 64 2.88 -15.32 5.07
C ARG A 64 1.93 -15.80 3.99
N CYS A 65 2.13 -15.33 2.77
CA CYS A 65 1.22 -15.66 1.66
C CYS A 65 1.16 -17.17 1.45
N PRO A 66 -0.04 -17.79 1.45
CA PRO A 66 -0.19 -19.23 1.25
C PRO A 66 0.06 -19.67 -0.18
N ALA A 67 0.12 -18.75 -1.14
CA ALA A 67 0.41 -18.99 -2.54
C ALA A 67 1.76 -18.36 -2.94
N PRO A 68 2.43 -18.87 -3.98
CA PRO A 68 3.63 -18.22 -4.55
C PRO A 68 3.35 -16.76 -4.91
N VAL A 69 4.23 -15.85 -4.47
CA VAL A 69 4.13 -14.43 -4.86
C VAL A 69 4.98 -14.22 -6.11
N ALA A 70 4.32 -14.08 -7.25
CA ALA A 70 4.94 -13.89 -8.56
C ALA A 70 5.55 -12.49 -8.74
N GLY A 71 5.07 -11.50 -7.98
CA GLY A 71 5.58 -10.14 -8.05
C GLY A 71 4.99 -9.19 -7.02
N CYS A 72 5.60 -8.01 -6.91
CA CYS A 72 5.11 -6.94 -6.05
C CYS A 72 5.00 -5.63 -6.83
N ALA A 73 3.97 -4.85 -6.56
CA ALA A 73 3.81 -3.50 -7.08
C ALA A 73 3.54 -2.51 -5.95
N LEU A 74 4.34 -1.47 -5.86
CA LEU A 74 4.14 -0.36 -4.93
C LEU A 74 3.56 0.82 -5.71
N VAL A 75 2.43 1.32 -5.23
CA VAL A 75 1.69 2.42 -5.85
C VAL A 75 1.76 3.61 -4.90
N ASP A 76 2.59 4.58 -5.23
CA ASP A 76 2.86 5.78 -4.41
C ASP A 76 2.98 5.41 -2.92
N ALA A 77 3.93 4.55 -2.60
CA ALA A 77 3.99 3.83 -1.33
C ALA A 77 5.38 3.87 -0.71
N ALA A 78 5.42 3.76 0.62
CA ALA A 78 6.66 3.58 1.36
C ALA A 78 7.38 2.30 0.89
N LEU A 79 8.68 2.40 0.67
CA LEU A 79 9.53 1.31 0.19
C LEU A 79 10.35 0.72 1.34
N PRO A 80 10.09 -0.51 1.77
CA PRO A 80 10.89 -1.16 2.81
C PRO A 80 12.35 -1.36 2.37
N PRO A 81 13.30 -1.40 3.31
CA PRO A 81 14.68 -1.79 2.99
C PRO A 81 14.72 -3.23 2.46
N ARG A 82 15.85 -3.63 1.85
CA ARG A 82 16.00 -5.00 1.35
C ARG A 82 16.03 -6.05 2.46
N ARG A 83 16.41 -5.66 3.69
CA ARG A 83 16.47 -6.50 4.88
C ARG A 83 16.59 -5.66 6.14
N GLY A 84 16.32 -6.28 7.29
CA GLY A 84 16.49 -5.65 8.60
C GLY A 84 15.15 -5.31 9.25
N ARG A 85 14.96 -4.06 9.60
CA ARG A 85 13.71 -3.53 10.21
C ARG A 85 13.38 -2.19 9.60
N THR A 86 12.11 -1.83 9.66
CA THR A 86 11.62 -0.51 9.25
C THR A 86 10.58 -0.01 10.25
N PRO A 87 10.61 1.25 10.68
CA PRO A 87 9.55 1.81 11.50
C PRO A 87 8.25 1.93 10.68
N ALA A 88 7.11 1.78 11.34
CA ALA A 88 5.80 1.97 10.72
C ALA A 88 5.52 3.44 10.34
N ALA A 89 6.20 4.37 10.98
CA ALA A 89 6.23 5.78 10.61
C ALA A 89 7.64 6.35 10.85
N PRO A 90 8.13 7.26 9.99
CA PRO A 90 9.35 8.00 10.28
C PRO A 90 9.15 8.89 11.54
N PRO A 91 10.23 9.23 12.26
CA PRO A 91 10.15 9.95 13.53
C PRO A 91 9.30 11.22 13.47
N GLU A 92 9.49 12.03 12.44
CA GLU A 92 8.80 13.32 12.26
C GLU A 92 7.28 13.12 12.10
N LEU A 93 6.87 12.11 11.33
CA LEU A 93 5.46 11.76 11.19
C LEU A 93 4.91 11.21 12.50
N LEU A 94 5.66 10.36 13.20
CA LEU A 94 5.22 9.81 14.49
C LEU A 94 5.00 10.90 15.54
N ASP A 95 5.84 11.93 15.58
CA ASP A 95 5.67 13.06 16.49
C ASP A 95 4.44 13.91 16.13
N GLN A 96 4.18 14.13 14.85
CA GLN A 96 2.94 14.75 14.38
C GLN A 96 1.71 13.94 14.79
N LEU A 97 1.73 12.62 14.58
CA LEU A 97 0.63 11.72 14.94
C LEU A 97 0.38 11.69 16.46
N ARG A 98 1.43 11.74 17.27
CA ARG A 98 1.31 11.85 18.74
C ARG A 98 0.61 13.14 19.17
N ALA A 99 0.90 14.26 18.49
CA ALA A 99 0.30 15.55 18.82
C ALA A 99 -1.20 15.62 18.51
N MET A 100 -1.69 14.84 17.53
CA MET A 100 -3.11 14.85 17.15
C MET A 100 -3.93 13.70 17.76
N ALA A 101 -3.27 12.73 18.40
CA ALA A 101 -3.97 11.58 18.97
C ALA A 101 -4.81 11.97 20.20
N VAL A 102 -6.03 11.47 20.27
CA VAL A 102 -6.94 11.62 21.41
C VAL A 102 -7.29 10.22 21.91
N ASP A 103 -7.09 9.97 23.22
CA ASP A 103 -7.29 8.65 23.83
C ASP A 103 -6.61 7.50 23.09
N GLY A 104 -5.42 7.76 22.58
CA GLY A 104 -4.60 6.79 21.84
C GLY A 104 -5.09 6.49 20.43
N ARG A 105 -6.08 7.23 19.91
CA ARG A 105 -6.60 7.11 18.54
C ARG A 105 -6.36 8.38 17.75
N LEU A 106 -6.04 8.18 16.49
CA LEU A 106 -5.87 9.25 15.51
C LEU A 106 -7.24 9.69 14.96
N PRO A 107 -7.38 10.94 14.50
CA PRO A 107 -8.50 11.31 13.64
C PRO A 107 -8.49 10.46 12.36
N VAL A 108 -9.52 10.54 11.55
CA VAL A 108 -9.50 9.93 10.20
C VAL A 108 -8.36 10.53 9.38
N TRP A 109 -7.81 9.76 8.44
CA TRP A 109 -6.60 10.17 7.71
C TRP A 109 -6.76 11.52 6.98
N THR A 110 -7.94 11.82 6.47
CA THR A 110 -8.23 13.09 5.81
C THR A 110 -8.11 14.33 6.70
N ASP A 111 -8.11 14.14 8.02
CA ASP A 111 -7.94 15.21 9.01
C ASP A 111 -6.48 15.34 9.52
N TRP A 112 -5.54 14.57 8.97
CA TRP A 112 -4.13 14.67 9.39
C TRP A 112 -3.39 15.85 8.77
N TRP A 113 -3.93 16.39 7.68
CA TRP A 113 -3.34 17.44 6.86
C TRP A 113 -4.32 18.60 6.69
N ALA A 114 -3.83 19.74 6.25
CA ALA A 114 -4.70 20.85 5.95
C ALA A 114 -5.67 20.50 4.81
N PRO A 115 -6.94 20.96 4.86
CA PRO A 115 -7.90 20.71 3.78
C PRO A 115 -7.39 21.08 2.38
N ALA A 116 -6.58 22.16 2.29
CA ALA A 116 -5.99 22.60 1.02
C ALA A 116 -5.03 21.57 0.41
N ASP A 117 -4.45 20.67 1.22
CA ASP A 117 -3.53 19.62 0.77
C ASP A 117 -4.29 18.31 0.46
N VAL A 118 -5.45 18.10 1.09
CA VAL A 118 -6.23 16.85 0.99
C VAL A 118 -7.31 16.95 -0.09
N ASP A 119 -8.04 18.07 -0.17
CA ASP A 119 -9.16 18.24 -1.10
C ASP A 119 -8.77 17.97 -2.57
N PRO A 120 -7.62 18.48 -3.07
CA PRO A 120 -7.21 18.25 -4.45
C PRO A 120 -6.84 16.80 -4.80
N LEU A 121 -6.72 15.92 -3.80
CA LEU A 121 -6.40 14.51 -4.01
C LEU A 121 -7.61 13.72 -4.50
N PHE A 122 -8.82 14.22 -4.29
CA PHE A 122 -10.07 13.56 -4.67
C PHE A 122 -10.61 14.09 -6.01
N PRO A 123 -11.21 13.23 -6.84
CA PRO A 123 -11.79 13.65 -8.11
C PRO A 123 -13.01 14.58 -7.93
N ASP A 124 -13.73 14.41 -6.83
CA ASP A 124 -14.96 15.16 -6.51
C ASP A 124 -15.33 15.03 -5.02
N PRO A 125 -16.21 15.94 -4.49
CA PRO A 125 -16.62 15.90 -3.09
C PRO A 125 -17.48 14.70 -2.68
N VAL A 126 -18.10 13.97 -3.62
CA VAL A 126 -18.89 12.77 -3.31
C VAL A 126 -17.95 11.64 -2.98
N THR A 127 -16.99 11.36 -3.87
CA THR A 127 -15.92 10.37 -3.64
C THR A 127 -15.15 10.64 -2.35
N ARG A 128 -14.87 11.92 -2.04
CA ARG A 128 -14.25 12.28 -0.76
C ARG A 128 -15.09 11.80 0.43
N ARG A 129 -16.38 12.14 0.47
CA ARG A 129 -17.28 11.75 1.57
C ARG A 129 -17.41 10.21 1.71
N GLU A 130 -17.47 9.50 0.58
CA GLU A 130 -17.53 8.03 0.59
C GLU A 130 -16.27 7.44 1.23
N VAL A 131 -15.10 7.91 0.83
CA VAL A 131 -13.83 7.45 1.40
C VAL A 131 -13.72 7.83 2.88
N GLU A 132 -14.11 9.03 3.28
CA GLU A 132 -14.09 9.46 4.69
C GLU A 132 -15.00 8.60 5.57
N ALA A 133 -16.17 8.21 5.08
CA ALA A 133 -17.12 7.38 5.81
C ALA A 133 -16.59 5.95 6.09
N GLU A 134 -15.66 5.47 5.27
CA GLU A 134 -15.05 4.14 5.41
C GLU A 134 -13.74 4.17 6.22
N GLN A 135 -13.17 5.34 6.51
CA GLN A 135 -11.89 5.45 7.20
C GLN A 135 -11.99 5.06 8.67
N PRO A 136 -11.16 4.12 9.16
CA PRO A 136 -11.07 3.86 10.59
C PRO A 136 -10.25 4.96 11.30
N ARG A 137 -10.59 5.22 12.55
CA ARG A 137 -9.72 5.97 13.47
C ARG A 137 -8.63 5.03 13.98
N LEU A 138 -7.45 5.11 13.37
CA LEU A 138 -6.35 4.21 13.64
C LEU A 138 -5.78 4.41 15.06
N PRO A 139 -5.36 3.34 15.76
CA PRO A 139 -4.66 3.48 17.02
C PRO A 139 -3.24 4.03 16.79
N LEU A 140 -2.81 5.00 17.58
CA LEU A 140 -1.47 5.58 17.53
C LEU A 140 -0.38 4.50 17.69
N ALA A 141 -0.63 3.50 18.54
CA ALA A 141 0.29 2.39 18.77
C ALA A 141 0.64 1.60 17.50
N HIS A 142 -0.21 1.64 16.48
CA HIS A 142 0.08 1.06 15.16
C HIS A 142 1.35 1.67 14.54
N TYR A 143 1.53 2.98 14.65
CA TYR A 143 2.64 3.72 14.07
C TYR A 143 3.93 3.68 14.89
N GLY A 144 3.84 3.27 16.17
CA GLY A 144 4.99 3.09 17.04
C GLY A 144 5.74 1.76 16.87
N GLN A 145 5.33 0.92 15.93
CA GLN A 145 5.90 -0.40 15.70
C GLN A 145 7.10 -0.38 14.75
N GLU A 146 7.94 -1.40 14.85
CA GLU A 146 8.93 -1.74 13.85
C GLU A 146 8.59 -3.06 13.17
N LEU A 147 8.60 -3.05 11.84
CA LEU A 147 8.32 -4.22 11.02
C LEU A 147 9.65 -4.91 10.64
N PRO A 148 9.78 -6.22 10.82
CA PRO A 148 10.92 -6.96 10.31
C PRO A 148 10.84 -7.05 8.79
N VAL A 149 11.99 -6.94 8.15
CA VAL A 149 12.12 -7.10 6.69
C VAL A 149 13.09 -8.25 6.43
N ARG A 150 12.54 -9.37 5.97
CA ARG A 150 13.35 -10.51 5.57
C ARG A 150 14.03 -10.24 4.23
N ALA A 151 15.31 -10.65 4.11
CA ALA A 151 16.02 -10.56 2.83
C ALA A 151 15.35 -11.44 1.77
N GLY A 152 15.39 -11.00 0.52
CA GLY A 152 14.82 -11.73 -0.61
C GLY A 152 13.32 -11.48 -0.86
N TRP A 153 12.67 -10.62 -0.10
CA TRP A 153 11.27 -10.28 -0.35
C TRP A 153 11.06 -9.61 -1.73
N ASP A 154 12.08 -8.91 -2.21
CA ASP A 154 12.11 -8.22 -3.51
C ASP A 154 12.98 -8.94 -4.57
N ASP A 155 13.37 -10.21 -4.36
CA ASP A 155 14.06 -11.07 -5.35
C ASP A 155 13.09 -11.64 -6.39
N ARG A 156 12.07 -10.88 -6.74
CA ARG A 156 11.02 -11.17 -7.71
C ARG A 156 10.74 -9.95 -8.57
N PRO A 157 9.99 -10.09 -9.67
CA PRO A 157 9.56 -8.94 -10.44
C PRO A 157 8.87 -7.89 -9.58
N CYS A 158 9.43 -6.68 -9.52
CA CYS A 158 8.88 -5.57 -8.75
C CYS A 158 8.64 -4.35 -9.63
N ALA A 159 7.57 -3.62 -9.36
CA ALA A 159 7.24 -2.37 -10.02
C ALA A 159 6.93 -1.27 -9.00
N TYR A 160 7.18 -0.04 -9.39
CA TYR A 160 6.81 1.15 -8.63
C TYR A 160 6.03 2.10 -9.54
N VAL A 161 4.83 2.46 -9.13
CA VAL A 161 3.99 3.47 -9.79
C VAL A 161 3.93 4.68 -8.87
N ALA A 162 4.61 5.76 -9.23
CA ALA A 162 4.66 6.99 -8.45
C ALA A 162 3.58 7.98 -8.90
N PHE A 163 3.10 8.80 -7.98
CA PHE A 163 2.20 9.94 -8.23
C PHE A 163 2.83 11.21 -7.70
N GLY A 164 3.16 12.15 -8.58
CA GLY A 164 3.75 13.42 -8.15
C GLY A 164 5.03 13.26 -7.33
N GLY A 165 5.11 13.95 -6.19
CA GLY A 165 6.33 14.07 -5.39
C GLY A 165 6.31 13.40 -4.01
N THR A 166 5.18 12.87 -3.56
CA THR A 166 4.99 12.38 -2.18
C THR A 166 6.01 11.31 -1.79
N TYR A 167 6.27 10.36 -2.69
CA TYR A 167 7.21 9.25 -2.50
C TYR A 167 8.33 9.26 -3.56
N ALA A 168 8.83 10.45 -3.91
CA ALA A 168 9.87 10.59 -4.94
C ALA A 168 11.20 9.90 -4.55
N ALA A 169 11.54 9.90 -3.27
CA ALA A 169 12.75 9.23 -2.77
C ALA A 169 12.64 7.70 -2.89
N GLU A 170 11.49 7.14 -2.59
CA GLU A 170 11.16 5.72 -2.73
C GLU A 170 11.16 5.28 -4.19
N ALA A 171 10.59 6.08 -5.08
CA ALA A 171 10.62 5.84 -6.52
C ALA A 171 12.05 5.82 -7.05
N ALA A 172 12.89 6.77 -6.61
CA ALA A 172 14.31 6.81 -6.96
C ALA A 172 15.07 5.58 -6.40
N ASP A 173 14.76 5.13 -5.19
CA ASP A 173 15.35 3.93 -4.61
C ASP A 173 14.91 2.67 -5.37
N ALA A 174 13.63 2.54 -5.72
CA ALA A 174 13.12 1.45 -6.54
C ALA A 174 13.86 1.37 -7.88
N ALA A 175 14.12 2.52 -8.54
CA ALA A 175 14.91 2.57 -9.78
C ALA A 175 16.36 2.09 -9.55
N ARG A 176 17.00 2.49 -8.44
CA ARG A 176 18.35 1.99 -8.09
C ARG A 176 18.38 0.48 -7.82
N ARG A 177 17.26 -0.09 -7.36
CA ARG A 177 17.10 -1.54 -7.18
C ARG A 177 16.87 -2.29 -8.49
N GLY A 178 16.71 -1.59 -9.62
CA GLY A 178 16.42 -2.17 -10.93
C GLY A 178 14.93 -2.51 -11.16
N TRP A 179 14.04 -1.96 -10.34
CA TRP A 179 12.61 -2.14 -10.53
C TRP A 179 12.11 -1.36 -11.75
N ARG A 180 10.99 -1.80 -12.32
CA ARG A 180 10.27 -0.97 -13.27
C ARG A 180 9.61 0.19 -12.52
N VAL A 181 9.97 1.42 -12.87
CA VAL A 181 9.39 2.63 -12.27
C VAL A 181 8.66 3.42 -13.34
N VAL A 182 7.47 3.89 -13.03
CA VAL A 182 6.70 4.83 -13.83
C VAL A 182 6.13 5.93 -12.94
N THR A 183 6.10 7.16 -13.44
CA THR A 183 5.46 8.28 -12.76
C THR A 183 4.24 8.72 -13.58
N LEU A 184 3.07 8.69 -12.97
CA LEU A 184 1.85 9.26 -13.51
C LEU A 184 1.65 10.68 -12.95
N PRO A 185 1.15 11.63 -13.77
CA PRO A 185 0.84 12.97 -13.29
C PRO A 185 -0.36 12.91 -12.35
N GLY A 186 -0.21 13.41 -11.14
CA GLY A 186 -1.31 13.42 -10.15
C GLY A 186 -0.83 13.52 -8.72
N GLY A 187 -1.77 13.43 -7.78
CA GLY A 187 -1.52 13.42 -6.34
C GLY A 187 -1.61 12.02 -5.73
N HIS A 188 -1.39 11.92 -4.44
CA HIS A 188 -1.30 10.67 -3.68
C HIS A 188 -2.48 9.69 -3.85
N LEU A 189 -3.67 10.17 -4.18
CA LEU A 189 -4.85 9.33 -4.44
C LEU A 189 -5.20 9.23 -5.94
N HIS A 190 -4.21 9.33 -6.83
CA HIS A 190 -4.46 9.30 -8.29
C HIS A 190 -5.19 8.05 -8.77
N GLN A 191 -5.10 6.93 -8.06
CA GLN A 191 -5.89 5.72 -8.32
C GLN A 191 -7.42 5.90 -8.15
N LEU A 192 -7.87 7.00 -7.51
CA LEU A 192 -9.27 7.43 -7.47
C LEU A 192 -9.62 8.34 -8.65
N VAL A 193 -8.64 9.12 -9.13
CA VAL A 193 -8.82 10.12 -10.20
C VAL A 193 -8.79 9.45 -11.58
N ASP A 194 -7.78 8.62 -11.83
CA ASP A 194 -7.64 7.84 -13.07
C ASP A 194 -7.28 6.37 -12.75
N PRO A 195 -8.27 5.59 -12.28
CA PRO A 195 -8.07 4.18 -11.97
C PRO A 195 -7.65 3.34 -13.17
N ALA A 196 -8.04 3.76 -14.39
CA ALA A 196 -7.71 3.03 -15.61
C ALA A 196 -6.22 3.17 -15.98
N ALA A 197 -5.67 4.38 -15.90
CA ALA A 197 -4.24 4.60 -16.13
C ALA A 197 -3.38 3.83 -15.13
N VAL A 198 -3.75 3.83 -13.84
CA VAL A 198 -3.02 3.09 -12.81
C VAL A 198 -3.12 1.57 -13.06
N ALA A 199 -4.30 1.05 -13.37
CA ALA A 199 -4.48 -0.37 -13.68
C ALA A 199 -3.69 -0.78 -14.93
N ALA A 200 -3.67 0.04 -15.98
CA ALA A 200 -2.89 -0.22 -17.18
C ALA A 200 -1.38 -0.36 -16.85
N GLU A 201 -0.84 0.48 -15.97
CA GLU A 201 0.56 0.34 -15.55
C GLU A 201 0.80 -0.91 -14.70
N LEU A 202 -0.13 -1.28 -13.85
CA LEU A 202 -0.02 -2.53 -13.07
C LEU A 202 -0.06 -3.78 -13.95
N LEU A 203 -0.79 -3.75 -15.06
CA LEU A 203 -0.90 -4.87 -16.01
C LEU A 203 0.31 -4.99 -16.94
N ARG A 204 1.17 -3.99 -17.03
CA ARG A 204 2.38 -4.05 -17.87
C ARG A 204 3.38 -5.07 -17.32
N PRO A 205 3.93 -5.95 -18.15
CA PRO A 205 4.92 -6.91 -17.71
C PRO A 205 6.17 -6.21 -17.14
N VAL A 206 6.62 -6.67 -15.98
CA VAL A 206 7.95 -6.35 -15.48
C VAL A 206 8.93 -7.25 -16.21
N ARG A 207 9.92 -6.67 -16.90
CA ARG A 207 10.80 -7.39 -17.83
C ARG A 207 11.38 -8.67 -17.22
N SER A 208 11.39 -9.70 -18.09
CA SER A 208 12.17 -10.93 -18.11
C SER A 208 11.77 -12.12 -17.25
N THR A 209 10.61 -12.23 -16.70
CA THR A 209 9.95 -13.52 -16.42
C THR A 209 8.53 -13.26 -15.92
N GLY A 210 7.60 -13.27 -16.83
CA GLY A 210 6.26 -13.75 -16.59
C GLY A 210 5.39 -13.12 -15.49
N TRP A 211 4.84 -11.95 -15.73
CA TRP A 211 3.43 -11.68 -15.40
C TRP A 211 2.54 -12.11 -16.59
N ALA A 212 3.04 -12.99 -17.42
CA ALA A 212 2.28 -13.58 -18.50
C ALA A 212 1.50 -14.76 -17.94
N THR A 213 0.32 -14.50 -17.52
CA THR A 213 -0.67 -15.54 -17.26
C THR A 213 -1.39 -15.86 -18.56
N SER A 214 -1.39 -17.10 -18.90
CA SER A 214 -2.39 -17.73 -19.75
C SER A 214 -3.80 -17.36 -19.32
#